data_1ca4436e1df154cb69bba2bc3a0e8e33
#
_entry.id   1ca4436e1df154cb69bba2bc3a0e8e33
#
_cell.length_a   1.000
_cell.length_b   1.000
_cell.length_c   1.000
_cell.angle_alpha   90.00
_cell.angle_beta   90.00
_cell.angle_gamma   90.00
#
_symmetry.space_group_name_H-M   'P 1'
#
loop_
_entity.id
_entity.type
_entity.pdbx_description
1 polymer ?
#
loop_
_entity_poly.entity_id
_entity_poly.type
_entity_poly.pdbx_seq_one_letter_code
_entity_poly.pdbx_strand_id
1 'polypeptide(L)'
;SGTTTELDGVDAVVLAVGARGMRGVMAQSPACAQAAPELAAAGELGAIDVVSVRLWLDRRVSVADPANVFSRFAALRGSGATFFMLDQLQKSSERELWGGADPQGSVIASDFYNASAIATLSDGEIVATLMNHLLPQVVPAFRQARVVESEVRRYPGSVSLFSPGSFRQRPPLETSLDAVVCAGDWVRMGEREHGAKGLCQERAYVCGLEAANSLLRRGIVAGADGAHSGRHRVLPIRADEPQVLLGRALNKLVMDPLETMGINWPWLAS
;
A
#
# COMPACT_ATOMS: atom_id res chain seq x y z
N SER A 1 27.60 14.29 -2.33
CA SER A 1 27.29 15.39 -3.27
C SER A 1 26.53 14.77 -4.44
N GLY A 2 25.21 14.97 -4.48
CA GLY A 2 24.38 14.52 -5.60
C GLY A 2 24.57 15.50 -6.77
N THR A 3 24.71 14.96 -7.97
CA THR A 3 24.71 15.76 -9.20
C THR A 3 23.26 16.19 -9.45
N THR A 4 23.01 17.49 -9.60
CA THR A 4 21.71 18.01 -10.02
C THR A 4 21.65 17.94 -11.53
N THR A 5 20.59 17.34 -12.07
CA THR A 5 20.30 17.31 -13.51
C THR A 5 19.04 18.14 -13.75
N GLU A 6 19.10 19.07 -14.65
CA GLU A 6 17.95 19.84 -15.12
C GLU A 6 17.33 19.13 -16.32
N LEU A 7 16.01 18.99 -16.31
CA LEU A 7 15.23 18.39 -17.39
C LEU A 7 14.33 19.46 -17.99
N ASP A 8 14.59 19.84 -19.23
CA ASP A 8 13.79 20.78 -20.00
C ASP A 8 12.66 20.06 -20.75
N GLY A 9 11.61 20.81 -21.11
CA GLY A 9 10.51 20.32 -21.94
C GLY A 9 9.61 19.29 -21.24
N VAL A 10 9.49 19.36 -19.92
CA VAL A 10 8.58 18.51 -19.13
C VAL A 10 7.18 19.10 -19.16
N ASP A 11 6.22 18.40 -19.76
CA ASP A 11 4.82 18.83 -19.84
C ASP A 11 4.05 18.58 -18.53
N ALA A 12 4.34 17.49 -17.83
CA ALA A 12 3.66 17.11 -16.59
C ALA A 12 4.55 16.32 -15.64
N VAL A 13 4.17 16.33 -14.35
CA VAL A 13 4.81 15.52 -13.30
C VAL A 13 3.77 14.66 -12.59
N VAL A 14 4.07 13.37 -12.46
CA VAL A 14 3.27 12.43 -11.68
C VAL A 14 4.03 12.06 -10.41
N LEU A 15 3.52 12.45 -9.24
CA LEU A 15 4.11 12.15 -7.94
C LEU A 15 3.56 10.83 -7.40
N ALA A 16 4.26 9.73 -7.67
CA ALA A 16 3.93 8.37 -7.21
C ALA A 16 4.89 7.90 -6.10
N VAL A 17 5.16 8.74 -5.11
CA VAL A 17 6.31 8.62 -4.20
C VAL A 17 5.96 8.16 -2.77
N GLY A 18 4.68 7.99 -2.44
CA GLY A 18 4.24 7.72 -1.06
C GLY A 18 4.54 8.86 -0.07
N ALA A 19 4.09 8.74 1.18
CA ALA A 19 4.22 9.81 2.17
C ALA A 19 5.68 10.18 2.47
N ARG A 20 6.54 9.17 2.66
CA ARG A 20 7.97 9.41 2.93
C ARG A 20 8.68 10.09 1.77
N GLY A 21 8.41 9.64 0.54
CA GLY A 21 8.98 10.25 -0.66
C GLY A 21 8.46 11.68 -0.86
N MET A 22 7.17 11.92 -0.61
CA MET A 22 6.57 13.25 -0.68
C MET A 22 7.25 14.23 0.29
N ARG A 23 7.47 13.82 1.54
CA ARG A 23 8.23 14.62 2.52
C ARG A 23 9.62 14.99 1.99
N GLY A 24 10.32 14.03 1.40
CA GLY A 24 11.64 14.28 0.80
C GLY A 24 11.61 15.26 -0.37
N VAL A 25 10.63 15.13 -1.26
CA VAL A 25 10.44 16.03 -2.40
C VAL A 25 10.09 17.45 -1.93
N MET A 26 9.16 17.58 -0.99
CA MET A 26 8.75 18.90 -0.47
C MET A 26 9.87 19.59 0.31
N ALA A 27 10.67 18.85 1.07
CA ALA A 27 11.84 19.40 1.76
C ALA A 27 12.91 19.95 0.80
N GLN A 28 13.06 19.34 -0.37
CA GLN A 28 13.98 19.78 -1.41
C GLN A 28 13.42 20.83 -2.36
N SER A 29 12.11 21.07 -2.31
CA SER A 29 11.40 21.97 -3.22
C SER A 29 10.50 22.95 -2.46
N PRO A 30 11.06 23.90 -1.68
CA PRO A 30 10.28 24.85 -0.87
C PRO A 30 9.26 25.66 -1.67
N ALA A 31 9.59 26.05 -2.90
CA ALA A 31 8.68 26.77 -3.79
C ALA A 31 7.46 25.91 -4.17
N CYS A 32 7.66 24.60 -4.42
CA CYS A 32 6.56 23.68 -4.67
C CYS A 32 5.70 23.48 -3.41
N ALA A 33 6.32 23.33 -2.24
CA ALA A 33 5.61 23.19 -0.98
C ALA A 33 4.76 24.43 -0.64
N GLN A 34 5.22 25.62 -1.00
CA GLN A 34 4.47 26.85 -0.83
C GLN A 34 3.31 26.97 -1.83
N ALA A 35 3.52 26.58 -3.09
CA ALA A 35 2.51 26.65 -4.15
C ALA A 35 1.44 25.56 -4.03
N ALA A 36 1.78 24.41 -3.44
CA ALA A 36 0.89 23.27 -3.23
C ALA A 36 0.98 22.75 -1.78
N PRO A 37 0.41 23.48 -0.80
CA PRO A 37 0.51 23.13 0.62
C PRO A 37 -0.13 21.78 0.95
N GLU A 38 -1.07 21.30 0.15
CA GLU A 38 -1.64 19.94 0.27
C GLU A 38 -0.60 18.83 0.06
N LEU A 39 0.43 19.07 -0.75
CA LEU A 39 1.54 18.12 -0.94
C LEU A 39 2.47 18.11 0.29
N ALA A 40 2.72 19.27 0.87
CA ALA A 40 3.46 19.38 2.12
C ALA A 40 2.72 18.64 3.26
N ALA A 41 1.41 18.88 3.39
CA ALA A 41 0.55 18.18 4.36
C ALA A 41 0.55 16.66 4.14
N ALA A 42 0.56 16.22 2.89
CA ALA A 42 0.65 14.79 2.55
C ALA A 42 1.98 14.16 2.99
N GLY A 43 3.07 14.91 2.96
CA GLY A 43 4.37 14.48 3.47
C GLY A 43 4.40 14.23 4.98
N GLU A 44 3.46 14.83 5.74
CA GLU A 44 3.36 14.67 7.20
C GLU A 44 2.53 13.44 7.62
N LEU A 45 1.93 12.70 6.67
CA LEU A 45 1.28 11.43 6.98
C LEU A 45 2.25 10.47 7.66
N GLY A 46 1.75 9.77 8.69
CA GLY A 46 2.47 8.67 9.31
C GLY A 46 2.75 7.54 8.31
N ALA A 47 3.75 6.76 8.62
CA ALA A 47 4.09 5.57 7.85
C ALA A 47 4.55 4.45 8.78
N ILE A 48 4.37 3.20 8.34
CA ILE A 48 4.81 2.01 9.06
C ILE A 48 5.90 1.27 8.28
N ASP A 49 6.76 0.61 9.04
CA ASP A 49 7.79 -0.26 8.49
C ASP A 49 7.18 -1.60 8.10
N VAL A 50 7.71 -2.17 7.02
CA VAL A 50 7.41 -3.54 6.60
C VAL A 50 8.72 -4.33 6.54
N VAL A 51 8.68 -5.56 7.02
CA VAL A 51 9.74 -6.55 6.78
C VAL A 51 9.13 -7.69 5.99
N SER A 52 9.69 -7.96 4.83
CA SER A 52 9.27 -9.05 3.95
C SER A 52 10.32 -10.17 3.99
N VAL A 53 9.85 -11.39 4.11
CA VAL A 53 10.71 -12.59 4.20
C VAL A 53 10.26 -13.58 3.16
N ARG A 54 11.22 -14.15 2.45
CA ARG A 54 11.00 -15.33 1.62
C ARG A 54 11.85 -16.48 2.14
N LEU A 55 11.23 -17.65 2.26
CA LEU A 55 11.89 -18.88 2.71
C LEU A 55 11.69 -19.97 1.66
N TRP A 56 12.78 -20.67 1.33
CA TRP A 56 12.77 -21.90 0.57
C TRP A 56 13.06 -23.05 1.54
N LEU A 57 12.21 -24.08 1.51
CA LEU A 57 12.30 -25.21 2.44
C LEU A 57 12.79 -26.47 1.74
N ASP A 58 13.43 -27.36 2.52
CA ASP A 58 13.97 -28.67 2.07
C ASP A 58 12.88 -29.70 1.74
N ARG A 59 11.62 -29.40 2.06
CA ARG A 59 10.50 -30.31 1.85
C ARG A 59 9.19 -29.57 1.66
N ARG A 60 8.23 -30.26 1.09
CA ARG A 60 6.87 -29.73 0.99
C ARG A 60 6.16 -29.78 2.32
N VAL A 61 5.49 -28.67 2.64
CA VAL A 61 4.56 -28.54 3.75
C VAL A 61 3.21 -28.14 3.15
N SER A 62 2.23 -29.02 3.24
CA SER A 62 0.86 -28.72 2.79
C SER A 62 0.08 -28.06 3.91
N VAL A 63 -0.61 -26.99 3.57
CA VAL A 63 -1.53 -26.28 4.47
C VAL A 63 -2.92 -26.24 3.85
N ALA A 64 -3.97 -26.25 4.67
CA ALA A 64 -5.35 -26.21 4.18
C ALA A 64 -5.64 -24.90 3.46
N ASP A 65 -5.23 -23.77 4.08
CA ASP A 65 -5.38 -22.44 3.53
C ASP A 65 -3.99 -21.87 3.23
N PRO A 66 -3.65 -21.64 1.95
CA PRO A 66 -2.31 -21.19 1.55
C PRO A 66 -2.01 -19.74 1.89
N ALA A 67 -2.99 -18.96 2.37
CA ALA A 67 -2.84 -17.57 2.81
C ALA A 67 -3.34 -17.43 4.25
N ASN A 68 -2.48 -16.98 5.15
CA ASN A 68 -2.76 -16.96 6.58
C ASN A 68 -2.29 -15.65 7.24
N VAL A 69 -2.91 -15.32 8.36
CA VAL A 69 -2.55 -14.18 9.21
C VAL A 69 -2.08 -14.68 10.56
N PHE A 70 -0.93 -14.21 11.02
CA PHE A 70 -0.51 -14.39 12.39
C PHE A 70 -1.17 -13.32 13.27
N SER A 71 -1.76 -13.74 14.38
CA SER A 71 -2.40 -12.83 15.33
C SER A 71 -2.10 -13.26 16.75
N ARG A 72 -1.76 -12.28 17.59
CA ARG A 72 -1.58 -12.43 19.05
C ARG A 72 -0.46 -13.35 19.50
N PHE A 73 0.56 -13.59 18.68
CA PHE A 73 1.77 -14.28 19.11
C PHE A 73 2.75 -13.29 19.75
N ALA A 74 3.30 -13.62 20.91
CA ALA A 74 4.29 -12.78 21.58
C ALA A 74 5.54 -12.53 20.72
N ALA A 75 5.91 -13.51 19.91
CA ALA A 75 7.05 -13.40 18.99
C ALA A 75 6.89 -12.31 17.92
N LEU A 76 5.67 -11.84 17.65
CA LEU A 76 5.40 -10.74 16.74
C LEU A 76 5.82 -9.37 17.30
N ARG A 77 6.04 -9.26 18.61
CA ARG A 77 6.46 -8.01 19.28
C ARG A 77 5.57 -6.81 18.94
N GLY A 78 4.26 -7.03 18.82
CA GLY A 78 3.28 -6.02 18.46
C GLY A 78 3.09 -5.78 16.96
N SER A 79 3.86 -6.43 16.11
CA SER A 79 3.65 -6.41 14.66
C SER A 79 2.47 -7.28 14.26
N GLY A 80 1.80 -6.94 13.15
CA GLY A 80 0.98 -7.88 12.41
C GLY A 80 1.86 -8.69 11.46
N ALA A 81 1.47 -9.92 11.13
CA ALA A 81 2.17 -10.65 10.08
C ALA A 81 1.24 -11.59 9.31
N THR A 82 1.64 -11.89 8.09
CA THR A 82 0.98 -12.85 7.20
C THR A 82 1.99 -13.85 6.69
N PHE A 83 1.52 -15.01 6.23
CA PHE A 83 2.34 -15.88 5.37
C PHE A 83 1.51 -16.48 4.25
N PHE A 84 2.17 -16.73 3.15
CA PHE A 84 1.61 -17.28 1.93
C PHE A 84 2.45 -18.46 1.46
N MET A 85 1.81 -19.58 1.16
CA MET A 85 2.46 -20.74 0.54
C MET A 85 2.49 -20.51 -0.98
N LEU A 86 3.58 -19.95 -1.48
CA LEU A 86 3.68 -19.56 -2.89
C LEU A 86 3.60 -20.77 -3.83
N ASP A 87 4.19 -21.90 -3.45
CA ASP A 87 4.11 -23.14 -4.21
C ASP A 87 2.68 -23.70 -4.32
N GLN A 88 1.80 -23.43 -3.35
CA GLN A 88 0.40 -23.79 -3.42
C GLN A 88 -0.46 -22.79 -4.20
N LEU A 89 -0.11 -21.49 -4.14
CA LEU A 89 -0.80 -20.41 -4.83
C LEU A 89 -0.41 -20.28 -6.31
N GLN A 90 0.85 -20.59 -6.65
CA GLN A 90 1.43 -20.37 -7.97
C GLN A 90 1.88 -21.69 -8.62
N LYS A 91 1.04 -22.71 -8.58
CA LYS A 91 1.35 -24.09 -9.07
C LYS A 91 1.87 -24.11 -10.51
N SER A 92 1.35 -23.25 -11.38
CA SER A 92 1.76 -23.17 -12.79
C SER A 92 3.16 -22.56 -12.99
N SER A 93 3.65 -21.80 -12.02
CA SER A 93 4.93 -21.07 -12.08
C SER A 93 5.89 -21.52 -10.98
N GLU A 94 5.72 -22.72 -10.46
CA GLU A 94 6.52 -23.19 -9.31
C GLU A 94 8.03 -23.24 -9.62
N ARG A 95 8.42 -23.61 -10.83
CA ARG A 95 9.84 -23.58 -11.24
C ARG A 95 10.43 -22.18 -11.22
N GLU A 96 9.64 -21.16 -11.50
CA GLU A 96 10.08 -19.76 -11.42
C GLU A 96 10.42 -19.36 -9.98
N LEU A 97 9.69 -19.90 -8.99
CA LEU A 97 10.01 -19.69 -7.57
C LEU A 97 11.38 -20.26 -7.19
N TRP A 98 11.89 -21.22 -7.96
CA TRP A 98 13.19 -21.87 -7.78
C TRP A 98 14.22 -21.42 -8.81
N GLY A 99 14.03 -20.24 -9.42
CA GLY A 99 14.95 -19.71 -10.42
C GLY A 99 15.09 -20.56 -11.68
N GLY A 100 14.05 -21.36 -12.01
CA GLY A 100 14.04 -22.27 -13.14
C GLY A 100 14.49 -23.70 -12.80
N ALA A 101 15.02 -23.94 -11.61
CA ALA A 101 15.37 -25.27 -11.10
C ALA A 101 14.12 -26.09 -10.74
N ASP A 102 14.32 -27.42 -10.56
CA ASP A 102 13.25 -28.28 -10.11
C ASP A 102 12.92 -28.01 -8.63
N PRO A 103 11.62 -27.91 -8.28
CA PRO A 103 11.19 -27.63 -6.93
C PRO A 103 11.63 -28.69 -5.93
N GLN A 104 12.30 -28.27 -4.85
CA GLN A 104 12.79 -29.19 -3.80
C GLN A 104 11.85 -29.25 -2.59
N GLY A 105 11.05 -28.19 -2.37
CA GLY A 105 10.18 -28.08 -1.22
C GLY A 105 9.17 -26.94 -1.37
N SER A 106 8.67 -26.44 -0.25
CA SER A 106 7.76 -25.30 -0.24
C SER A 106 8.50 -23.97 -0.28
N VAL A 107 7.85 -22.96 -0.87
CA VAL A 107 8.30 -21.57 -0.85
C VAL A 107 7.26 -20.74 -0.10
N ILE A 108 7.73 -19.99 0.90
CA ILE A 108 6.89 -19.15 1.76
C ILE A 108 7.25 -17.69 1.54
N ALA A 109 6.25 -16.82 1.37
CA ALA A 109 6.39 -15.41 1.59
C ALA A 109 5.73 -15.02 2.92
N SER A 110 6.37 -14.20 3.72
CA SER A 110 5.83 -13.68 4.98
C SER A 110 6.12 -12.20 5.08
N ASP A 111 5.10 -11.41 5.42
CA ASP A 111 5.25 -9.97 5.61
C ASP A 111 4.87 -9.60 7.05
N PHE A 112 5.74 -8.81 7.69
CA PHE A 112 5.49 -8.20 8.98
C PHE A 112 5.11 -6.74 8.76
N TYR A 113 3.96 -6.33 9.31
CA TYR A 113 3.44 -4.95 9.24
C TYR A 113 3.56 -4.27 10.59
N ASN A 114 3.77 -2.95 10.58
CA ASN A 114 4.17 -2.20 11.77
C ASN A 114 5.41 -2.81 12.43
N ALA A 115 6.39 -3.08 11.60
CA ALA A 115 7.47 -4.02 11.88
C ALA A 115 8.70 -3.38 12.52
N SER A 116 8.60 -2.18 13.11
CA SER A 116 9.76 -1.47 13.69
C SER A 116 10.54 -2.33 14.70
N ALA A 117 9.85 -3.09 15.55
CA ALA A 117 10.48 -3.99 16.52
C ALA A 117 11.11 -5.26 15.88
N ILE A 118 10.60 -5.69 14.72
CA ILE A 118 11.15 -6.82 13.95
C ILE A 118 12.33 -6.35 13.10
N ALA A 119 12.25 -5.15 12.54
CA ALA A 119 13.28 -4.59 11.65
C ALA A 119 14.65 -4.40 12.33
N THR A 120 14.69 -4.33 13.66
CA THR A 120 15.93 -4.24 14.45
C THR A 120 16.66 -5.57 14.61
N LEU A 121 15.99 -6.70 14.34
CA LEU A 121 16.58 -8.04 14.42
C LEU A 121 17.49 -8.31 13.22
N SER A 122 18.48 -9.18 13.40
CA SER A 122 19.24 -9.74 12.28
C SER A 122 18.36 -10.64 11.40
N ASP A 123 18.79 -10.88 10.16
CA ASP A 123 18.05 -11.75 9.24
C ASP A 123 17.88 -13.15 9.82
N GLY A 124 18.93 -13.69 10.45
CA GLY A 124 18.87 -14.99 11.11
C GLY A 124 17.85 -15.05 12.25
N GLU A 125 17.73 -13.99 13.07
CA GLU A 125 16.75 -13.92 14.16
C GLU A 125 15.32 -13.81 13.62
N ILE A 126 15.11 -13.08 12.52
CA ILE A 126 13.80 -12.98 11.86
C ILE A 126 13.39 -14.36 11.30
N VAL A 127 14.29 -15.02 10.60
CA VAL A 127 14.07 -16.38 10.07
C VAL A 127 13.80 -17.37 11.20
N ALA A 128 14.60 -17.34 12.27
CA ALA A 128 14.40 -18.17 13.46
C ALA A 128 13.04 -17.89 14.14
N THR A 129 12.62 -16.64 14.19
CA THR A 129 11.30 -16.25 14.73
C THR A 129 10.18 -16.90 13.92
N LEU A 130 10.25 -16.86 12.59
CA LEU A 130 9.28 -17.52 11.73
C LEU A 130 9.28 -19.03 11.90
N MET A 131 10.45 -19.67 11.81
CA MET A 131 10.57 -21.13 11.77
C MET A 131 10.36 -21.79 13.13
N ASN A 132 10.71 -21.14 14.23
CA ASN A 132 10.65 -21.76 15.56
C ASN A 132 9.45 -21.30 16.39
N HIS A 133 8.94 -20.08 16.15
CA HIS A 133 7.94 -19.46 17.02
C HIS A 133 6.62 -19.13 16.35
N LEU A 134 6.54 -19.04 15.02
CA LEU A 134 5.30 -18.63 14.33
C LEU A 134 4.73 -19.79 13.48
N LEU A 135 5.42 -20.20 12.44
CA LEU A 135 4.92 -21.22 11.51
C LEU A 135 4.53 -22.53 12.19
N PRO A 136 5.33 -23.11 13.11
CA PRO A 136 4.97 -24.37 13.77
C PRO A 136 3.79 -24.29 14.75
N GLN A 137 3.42 -23.08 15.18
CA GLN A 137 2.22 -22.91 16.02
C GLN A 137 0.94 -22.94 15.19
N VAL A 138 1.02 -22.54 13.93
CA VAL A 138 -0.11 -22.59 12.99
C VAL A 138 -0.20 -23.96 12.33
N VAL A 139 0.93 -24.49 11.84
CA VAL A 139 1.01 -25.77 11.15
C VAL A 139 2.21 -26.58 11.72
N PRO A 140 1.96 -27.59 12.57
CA PRO A 140 3.03 -28.35 13.24
C PRO A 140 4.03 -29.01 12.30
N ALA A 141 3.65 -29.30 11.04
CA ALA A 141 4.54 -29.90 10.04
C ALA A 141 5.77 -29.06 9.73
N PHE A 142 5.73 -27.75 9.96
CA PHE A 142 6.90 -26.86 9.78
C PHE A 142 8.07 -27.22 10.71
N ARG A 143 7.84 -27.90 11.85
CA ARG A 143 8.90 -28.36 12.74
C ARG A 143 9.89 -29.31 12.09
N GLN A 144 9.46 -29.98 11.02
CA GLN A 144 10.28 -30.98 10.31
C GLN A 144 11.01 -30.35 9.11
N ALA A 145 10.61 -29.15 8.68
CA ALA A 145 11.20 -28.48 7.54
C ALA A 145 12.43 -27.67 7.95
N ARG A 146 13.40 -27.57 7.05
CA ARG A 146 14.59 -26.76 7.22
C ARG A 146 14.64 -25.71 6.11
N VAL A 147 15.17 -24.54 6.46
CA VAL A 147 15.39 -23.47 5.48
C VAL A 147 16.62 -23.83 4.66
N VAL A 148 16.46 -23.88 3.35
CA VAL A 148 17.54 -24.07 2.37
C VAL A 148 18.10 -22.70 1.97
N GLU A 149 17.20 -21.74 1.75
CA GLU A 149 17.53 -20.36 1.38
C GLU A 149 16.53 -19.41 2.00
N SER A 150 16.98 -18.19 2.30
CA SER A 150 16.12 -17.13 2.84
C SER A 150 16.51 -15.76 2.29
N GLU A 151 15.50 -14.92 2.08
CA GLU A 151 15.67 -13.52 1.73
C GLU A 151 14.89 -12.67 2.73
N VAL A 152 15.52 -11.66 3.32
CA VAL A 152 14.90 -10.71 4.24
C VAL A 152 15.08 -9.30 3.69
N ARG A 153 13.97 -8.60 3.47
CA ARG A 153 13.96 -7.21 3.00
C ARG A 153 13.27 -6.32 4.01
N ARG A 154 13.86 -5.18 4.27
CA ARG A 154 13.31 -4.14 5.15
C ARG A 154 12.89 -2.93 4.34
N TYR A 155 11.67 -2.48 4.58
CA TYR A 155 11.06 -1.33 3.91
C TYR A 155 10.64 -0.30 4.97
N PRO A 156 11.57 0.55 5.43
CA PRO A 156 11.29 1.53 6.46
C PRO A 156 10.34 2.62 5.95
N GLY A 157 9.24 2.84 6.65
CA GLY A 157 8.25 3.87 6.33
C GLY A 157 7.63 3.72 4.93
N SER A 158 7.48 2.48 4.44
CA SER A 158 7.03 2.23 3.06
C SER A 158 5.52 2.26 2.90
N VAL A 159 4.76 2.03 3.97
CA VAL A 159 3.30 1.95 3.92
C VAL A 159 2.72 3.12 4.69
N SER A 160 1.86 3.89 4.04
CA SER A 160 1.19 5.03 4.67
C SER A 160 0.27 4.56 5.80
N LEU A 161 0.35 5.24 6.95
CA LEU A 161 -0.51 4.98 8.09
C LEU A 161 -1.74 5.89 8.04
N PHE A 162 -2.90 5.28 7.86
CA PHE A 162 -4.19 5.99 7.89
C PHE A 162 -4.75 5.99 9.32
N SER A 163 -4.21 6.86 10.16
CA SER A 163 -4.75 7.10 11.50
C SER A 163 -6.10 7.82 11.42
N PRO A 164 -6.96 7.73 12.45
CA PRO A 164 -8.17 8.54 12.53
C PRO A 164 -7.87 10.01 12.28
N GLY A 165 -8.66 10.67 11.43
CA GLY A 165 -8.46 12.07 11.07
C GLY A 165 -7.46 12.36 9.95
N SER A 166 -6.62 11.41 9.57
CA SER A 166 -5.59 11.64 8.55
C SER A 166 -6.10 11.71 7.09
N PHE A 167 -7.39 11.46 6.85
CA PHE A 167 -7.94 11.47 5.48
C PHE A 167 -7.69 12.79 4.74
N ARG A 168 -7.82 13.93 5.43
CA ARG A 168 -7.60 15.26 4.83
C ARG A 168 -6.14 15.52 4.47
N GLN A 169 -5.20 14.86 5.12
CA GLN A 169 -3.77 14.96 4.83
C GLN A 169 -3.36 14.14 3.59
N ARG A 170 -4.17 13.18 3.17
CA ARG A 170 -3.89 12.41 1.95
C ARG A 170 -3.89 13.34 0.74
N PRO A 171 -2.94 13.21 -0.21
CA PRO A 171 -2.87 14.11 -1.35
C PRO A 171 -4.09 13.92 -2.26
N PRO A 172 -4.59 14.99 -2.90
CA PRO A 172 -5.57 14.85 -3.96
C PRO A 172 -4.93 14.24 -5.22
N LEU A 173 -5.74 13.69 -6.11
CA LEU A 173 -5.29 13.25 -7.44
C LEU A 173 -4.76 14.42 -8.25
N GLU A 174 -5.55 15.49 -8.34
CA GLU A 174 -5.21 16.76 -8.98
C GLU A 174 -4.76 17.74 -7.91
N THR A 175 -3.61 18.35 -8.10
CA THR A 175 -3.02 19.29 -7.14
C THR A 175 -3.33 20.74 -7.49
N SER A 176 -2.95 21.68 -6.63
CA SER A 176 -3.03 23.11 -6.92
C SER A 176 -2.09 23.54 -8.05
N LEU A 177 -1.16 22.70 -8.48
CA LEU A 177 -0.28 22.92 -9.62
C LEU A 177 -0.85 22.21 -10.86
N ASP A 178 -1.16 22.95 -11.90
CA ASP A 178 -1.88 22.44 -13.07
C ASP A 178 -1.26 21.22 -13.73
N ALA A 179 0.05 21.18 -13.87
CA ALA A 179 0.77 20.09 -14.52
C ALA A 179 1.27 19.00 -13.53
N VAL A 180 0.84 19.04 -12.25
CA VAL A 180 1.28 18.07 -11.23
C VAL A 180 0.09 17.28 -10.73
N VAL A 181 0.19 15.96 -10.82
CA VAL A 181 -0.82 15.03 -10.30
C VAL A 181 -0.17 14.00 -9.36
N CYS A 182 -0.96 13.46 -8.44
CA CYS A 182 -0.52 12.40 -7.54
C CYS A 182 -1.04 11.04 -7.99
N ALA A 183 -0.25 9.99 -7.76
CA ALA A 183 -0.66 8.60 -7.97
C ALA A 183 -0.24 7.72 -6.79
N GLY A 184 -0.96 6.62 -6.60
CA GLY A 184 -0.72 5.66 -5.52
C GLY A 184 -1.98 5.34 -4.73
N ASP A 185 -1.92 4.28 -3.94
CA ASP A 185 -3.04 3.79 -3.13
C ASP A 185 -3.43 4.71 -1.97
N TRP A 186 -2.58 5.64 -1.61
CA TRP A 186 -2.76 6.63 -0.55
C TRP A 186 -3.44 7.94 -1.00
N VAL A 187 -3.62 8.14 -2.32
CA VAL A 187 -4.20 9.34 -2.93
C VAL A 187 -5.72 9.36 -2.72
N ARG A 188 -6.28 10.55 -2.47
CA ARG A 188 -7.74 10.78 -2.50
C ARG A 188 -8.21 10.87 -3.95
N MET A 189 -9.14 10.00 -4.32
CA MET A 189 -9.62 9.87 -5.69
C MET A 189 -10.94 10.59 -5.96
N GLY A 190 -11.40 11.45 -5.04
CA GLY A 190 -12.64 12.21 -5.19
C GLY A 190 -13.85 11.30 -5.34
N GLU A 191 -14.61 11.45 -6.42
CA GLU A 191 -15.80 10.65 -6.72
C GLU A 191 -15.52 9.14 -6.88
N ARG A 192 -14.27 8.78 -7.14
CA ARG A 192 -13.82 7.38 -7.19
C ARG A 192 -13.32 6.85 -5.86
N GLU A 193 -13.51 7.60 -4.78
CA GLU A 193 -13.20 7.13 -3.44
C GLU A 193 -14.24 6.10 -3.00
N HIS A 194 -13.87 4.83 -3.01
CA HIS A 194 -14.75 3.74 -2.58
C HIS A 194 -14.41 3.25 -1.17
N GLY A 195 -15.29 2.43 -0.59
CA GLY A 195 -15.15 1.94 0.78
C GLY A 195 -13.95 1.03 1.04
N ALA A 196 -13.31 0.49 0.01
CA ALA A 196 -12.04 -0.23 0.14
C ALA A 196 -10.93 0.77 0.49
N LYS A 197 -10.83 1.08 1.77
CA LYS A 197 -9.90 2.07 2.32
C LYS A 197 -8.51 1.49 2.60
N GLY A 198 -8.29 0.23 2.25
CA GLY A 198 -7.02 -0.44 2.41
C GLY A 198 -6.00 0.02 1.37
N LEU A 199 -4.73 -0.05 1.76
CA LEU A 199 -3.61 0.05 0.84
C LEU A 199 -3.58 -1.23 0.00
N CYS A 200 -3.67 -1.12 -1.31
CA CYS A 200 -3.64 -2.27 -2.21
C CYS A 200 -3.13 -1.89 -3.61
N GLN A 201 -2.55 -2.87 -4.28
CA GLN A 201 -1.99 -2.71 -5.63
C GLN A 201 -3.06 -2.29 -6.65
N GLU A 202 -4.27 -2.84 -6.55
CA GLU A 202 -5.38 -2.47 -7.42
C GLU A 202 -5.71 -0.98 -7.33
N ARG A 203 -5.80 -0.46 -6.10
CA ARG A 203 -6.03 0.97 -5.87
C ARG A 203 -4.90 1.82 -6.44
N ALA A 204 -3.65 1.41 -6.23
CA ALA A 204 -2.49 2.11 -6.79
C ALA A 204 -2.53 2.15 -8.32
N TYR A 205 -2.85 1.01 -8.95
CA TYR A 205 -2.98 0.88 -10.40
C TYR A 205 -4.10 1.78 -10.95
N VAL A 206 -5.31 1.68 -10.38
CA VAL A 206 -6.45 2.51 -10.77
C VAL A 206 -6.15 3.99 -10.60
N CYS A 207 -5.49 4.38 -9.50
CA CYS A 207 -5.08 5.76 -9.28
C CYS A 207 -4.09 6.24 -10.34
N GLY A 208 -3.15 5.39 -10.76
CA GLY A 208 -2.24 5.69 -11.87
C GLY A 208 -2.97 5.94 -13.20
N LEU A 209 -3.98 5.10 -13.53
CA LEU A 209 -4.82 5.29 -14.71
C LEU A 209 -5.62 6.60 -14.64
N GLU A 210 -6.18 6.92 -13.47
CA GLU A 210 -6.93 8.17 -13.28
C GLU A 210 -6.03 9.41 -13.32
N ALA A 211 -4.79 9.32 -12.84
CA ALA A 211 -3.81 10.39 -12.98
C ALA A 211 -3.49 10.66 -14.46
N ALA A 212 -3.24 9.61 -15.26
CA ALA A 212 -3.05 9.73 -16.69
C ALA A 212 -4.30 10.29 -17.39
N ASN A 213 -5.49 9.78 -17.05
CA ASN A 213 -6.76 10.27 -17.59
C ASN A 213 -6.99 11.75 -17.26
N SER A 214 -6.58 12.21 -16.08
CA SER A 214 -6.69 13.62 -15.68
C SER A 214 -5.83 14.51 -16.57
N LEU A 215 -4.56 14.15 -16.78
CA LEU A 215 -3.65 14.91 -17.65
C LEU A 215 -4.14 14.97 -19.09
N LEU A 216 -4.68 13.85 -19.63
CA LEU A 216 -5.27 13.78 -20.96
C LEU A 216 -6.54 14.65 -21.08
N ARG A 217 -7.46 14.55 -20.11
CA ARG A 217 -8.70 15.37 -20.12
C ARG A 217 -8.43 16.87 -20.09
N ARG A 218 -7.38 17.26 -19.38
CA ARG A 218 -6.98 18.67 -19.22
C ARG A 218 -6.14 19.17 -20.40
N GLY A 219 -5.82 18.30 -21.37
CA GLY A 219 -5.00 18.65 -22.53
C GLY A 219 -3.55 19.03 -22.19
N ILE A 220 -3.06 18.62 -21.02
CA ILE A 220 -1.68 18.89 -20.57
C ILE A 220 -0.71 17.99 -21.34
N VAL A 221 -1.10 16.75 -21.60
CA VAL A 221 -0.35 15.81 -22.43
C VAL A 221 -1.24 15.30 -23.56
N ALA A 222 -0.64 15.00 -24.71
CA ALA A 222 -1.32 14.35 -25.82
C ALA A 222 -1.21 12.82 -25.69
N GLY A 223 -2.21 12.08 -26.16
CA GLY A 223 -2.13 10.63 -26.30
C GLY A 223 -1.10 10.22 -27.37
N ALA A 224 -0.65 8.96 -27.33
CA ALA A 224 0.38 8.43 -28.23
C ALA A 224 0.01 8.55 -29.73
N ASP A 225 -1.27 8.67 -30.06
CA ASP A 225 -1.84 8.86 -31.38
C ASP A 225 -2.15 10.34 -31.72
N GLY A 226 -1.72 11.28 -30.87
CA GLY A 226 -2.06 12.70 -30.99
C GLY A 226 -3.51 13.05 -30.67
N ALA A 227 -4.32 12.04 -30.33
CA ALA A 227 -5.72 12.24 -29.95
C ALA A 227 -5.85 12.44 -28.44
N HIS A 228 -6.55 13.50 -28.03
CA HIS A 228 -6.93 13.71 -26.61
C HIS A 228 -7.99 12.70 -26.14
N SER A 229 -8.36 11.72 -26.96
CA SER A 229 -9.44 10.76 -26.75
C SER A 229 -9.00 9.43 -26.10
N GLY A 230 -7.71 9.19 -25.96
CA GLY A 230 -7.17 7.94 -25.39
C GLY A 230 -7.33 7.85 -23.87
N ARG A 231 -8.58 7.86 -23.39
CA ARG A 231 -8.83 7.63 -21.96
C ARG A 231 -8.63 6.16 -21.63
N HIS A 232 -7.79 5.88 -20.66
CA HIS A 232 -7.69 4.54 -20.10
C HIS A 232 -9.02 4.14 -19.46
N ARG A 233 -9.51 2.95 -19.83
CA ARG A 233 -10.76 2.45 -19.27
C ARG A 233 -10.55 2.07 -17.80
N VAL A 234 -11.25 2.74 -16.92
CA VAL A 234 -11.36 2.36 -15.50
C VAL A 234 -12.78 1.87 -15.26
N LEU A 235 -12.90 0.71 -14.63
CA LEU A 235 -14.21 0.16 -14.28
C LEU A 235 -14.91 1.10 -13.29
N PRO A 236 -16.24 1.30 -13.43
CA PRO A 236 -16.99 2.12 -12.48
C PRO A 236 -16.99 1.45 -11.10
N ILE A 237 -17.03 2.26 -10.06
CA ILE A 237 -17.23 1.79 -8.70
C ILE A 237 -18.62 1.15 -8.63
N ARG A 238 -18.69 -0.05 -8.04
CA ARG A 238 -19.97 -0.72 -7.82
C ARG A 238 -20.84 0.17 -6.91
N ALA A 239 -22.08 0.34 -7.29
CA ALA A 239 -23.05 1.05 -6.46
C ALA A 239 -23.20 0.39 -5.09
N ASP A 240 -23.41 1.19 -4.07
CA ASP A 240 -23.73 0.68 -2.73
C ASP A 240 -25.02 -0.14 -2.76
N GLU A 241 -25.04 -1.18 -1.98
CA GLU A 241 -26.25 -1.99 -1.79
C GLU A 241 -27.35 -1.18 -1.07
N PRO A 242 -28.64 -1.49 -1.32
CA PRO A 242 -29.76 -0.69 -0.80
C PRO A 242 -29.73 -0.46 0.72
N GLN A 243 -29.30 -1.48 1.49
CA GLN A 243 -29.16 -1.35 2.95
C GLN A 243 -28.06 -0.38 3.36
N VAL A 244 -26.97 -0.27 2.57
CA VAL A 244 -25.89 0.68 2.80
C VAL A 244 -26.36 2.10 2.48
N LEU A 245 -27.10 2.27 1.39
CA LEU A 245 -27.70 3.56 1.04
C LEU A 245 -28.67 4.04 2.12
N LEU A 246 -29.53 3.14 2.62
CA LEU A 246 -30.44 3.45 3.72
C LEU A 246 -29.66 3.82 4.99
N GLY A 247 -28.63 3.05 5.36
CA GLY A 247 -27.79 3.34 6.52
C GLY A 247 -27.09 4.69 6.41
N ARG A 248 -26.59 5.05 5.23
CA ARG A 248 -26.01 6.36 4.96
C ARG A 248 -27.01 7.50 5.09
N ALA A 249 -28.22 7.31 4.55
CA ALA A 249 -29.29 8.30 4.66
C ALA A 249 -29.70 8.53 6.12
N LEU A 250 -29.89 7.46 6.90
CA LEU A 250 -30.19 7.54 8.33
C LEU A 250 -29.06 8.20 9.12
N ASN A 251 -27.80 7.82 8.84
CA ASN A 251 -26.65 8.44 9.47
C ASN A 251 -26.61 9.96 9.19
N LYS A 252 -26.85 10.37 7.96
CA LYS A 252 -26.90 11.78 7.58
C LYS A 252 -27.97 12.55 8.33
N LEU A 253 -29.17 11.98 8.50
CA LEU A 253 -30.26 12.58 9.28
C LEU A 253 -29.88 12.83 10.75
N VAL A 254 -28.98 12.05 11.32
CA VAL A 254 -28.49 12.23 12.70
C VAL A 254 -27.30 13.17 12.74
N MET A 255 -26.37 13.04 11.80
CA MET A 255 -25.10 13.76 11.83
C MET A 255 -25.23 15.22 11.39
N ASP A 256 -26.00 15.52 10.36
CA ASP A 256 -26.16 16.89 9.87
C ASP A 256 -26.68 17.85 10.99
N PRO A 257 -27.68 17.50 11.82
CA PRO A 257 -28.08 18.31 12.97
C PRO A 257 -26.98 18.44 14.04
N LEU A 258 -26.25 17.38 14.33
CA LEU A 258 -25.17 17.41 15.32
C LEU A 258 -24.02 18.33 14.88
N GLU A 259 -23.63 18.26 13.62
CA GLU A 259 -22.61 19.15 13.04
C GLU A 259 -23.09 20.62 13.08
N THR A 260 -24.38 20.88 12.78
CA THR A 260 -24.97 22.22 12.86
C THR A 260 -24.96 22.77 14.30
N MET A 261 -25.11 21.91 15.30
CA MET A 261 -25.04 22.26 16.73
C MET A 261 -23.61 22.38 17.24
N GLY A 262 -22.58 22.17 16.40
CA GLY A 262 -21.17 22.18 16.79
C GLY A 262 -20.77 20.98 17.66
N ILE A 263 -21.58 19.93 17.70
CA ILE A 263 -21.28 18.69 18.41
C ILE A 263 -20.43 17.81 17.50
N ASN A 264 -19.13 17.82 17.75
CA ASN A 264 -18.20 16.94 17.05
C ASN A 264 -18.31 15.51 17.62
N TRP A 265 -18.75 14.58 16.77
CA TRP A 265 -18.70 13.17 17.12
C TRP A 265 -17.23 12.72 17.22
N PRO A 266 -16.84 11.95 18.27
CA PRO A 266 -15.42 11.60 18.51
C PRO A 266 -14.71 10.93 17.34
N TRP A 267 -15.46 10.31 16.43
CA TRP A 267 -14.93 9.62 15.24
C TRP A 267 -14.85 10.50 13.99
N LEU A 268 -15.39 11.73 14.06
CA LEU A 268 -15.38 12.71 12.97
C LEU A 268 -14.57 13.96 13.36
N ALA A 269 -14.17 14.06 14.63
CA ALA A 269 -13.36 15.14 15.13
C ALA A 269 -11.92 14.97 14.64
N SER A 270 -11.59 15.63 13.55
CA SER A 270 -10.26 16.19 13.28
C SER A 270 -10.22 16.87 11.92
#